data_c1087d02c4d2909b16b554f5792ce48b
#
_entry.id   c1087d02c4d2909b16b554f5792ce48b
#
_cell.length_a   1.000
_cell.length_b   1.000
_cell.length_c   1.000
_cell.angle_alpha   90.00
_cell.angle_beta   90.00
_cell.angle_gamma   90.00
#
_symmetry.space_group_name_H-M   'P 1'
#
loop_
_entity.id
_entity.type
_entity.pdbx_description
1 polymer ?
#
loop_
_entity_poly.entity_id
_entity_poly.type
_entity_poly.pdbx_seq_one_letter_code
_entity_poly.pdbx_strand_id
1 'polypeptide(L)'
;REIRLPRWQILLLDSQIVGHVGGRLGEAELMLLERSLAAAQKEGRHTLVCLHHQPVAIGCEWLDQQRVADADAFFKVLDRYTGIKAVLWGHVHQEIDRIRNGVRLLASPSTCVQFAPGSERFKVDDQPPGYRWLELHSDGRFDTGVSRVWDTQFTVDLDSGGYL
;
A
#
# COMPACT_ATOMS: atom_id res chain seq x y z
N ARG A 1 9.24 9.47 -10.10
CA ARG A 1 8.22 9.01 -9.14
C ARG A 1 6.83 8.84 -9.77
N GLU A 2 6.72 9.12 -11.07
CA GLU A 2 5.53 8.86 -11.88
C GLU A 2 5.88 7.96 -13.04
N ILE A 3 5.05 6.94 -13.27
CA ILE A 3 5.09 6.10 -14.47
C ILE A 3 3.83 6.43 -15.25
N ARG A 4 3.99 6.93 -16.48
CA ARG A 4 2.88 7.28 -17.37
C ARG A 4 2.71 6.25 -18.46
N LEU A 5 1.54 5.65 -18.48
CA LEU A 5 1.07 4.74 -19.51
C LEU A 5 -0.04 5.43 -20.34
N PRO A 6 -0.44 4.92 -21.51
CA PRO A 6 -1.42 5.61 -22.35
C PRO A 6 -2.72 6.01 -21.63
N ARG A 7 -3.25 5.16 -20.74
CA ARG A 7 -4.50 5.39 -20.01
C ARG A 7 -4.35 5.38 -18.49
N TRP A 8 -3.15 5.11 -17.98
CA TRP A 8 -2.86 5.01 -16.57
C TRP A 8 -1.69 5.90 -16.14
N GLN A 9 -1.73 6.27 -14.89
CA GLN A 9 -0.62 6.85 -14.15
C GLN A 9 -0.38 6.01 -12.91
N ILE A 10 0.86 5.64 -12.64
CA ILE A 10 1.29 5.04 -11.38
C ILE A 10 2.13 6.07 -10.65
N LEU A 11 1.65 6.50 -9.48
CA LEU A 11 2.30 7.50 -8.65
C LEU A 11 2.96 6.82 -7.47
N LEU A 12 4.26 7.03 -7.29
CA LEU A 12 5.06 6.47 -6.20
C LEU A 12 5.35 7.58 -5.18
N LEU A 13 4.77 7.48 -3.99
CA LEU A 13 4.98 8.42 -2.89
C LEU A 13 5.98 7.87 -1.90
N ASP A 14 6.85 8.73 -1.39
CA ASP A 14 7.78 8.39 -0.33
C ASP A 14 7.14 8.68 1.03
N SER A 15 6.97 7.64 1.81
CA SER A 15 6.43 7.72 3.17
C SER A 15 7.48 7.47 4.25
N GLN A 16 8.76 7.46 3.90
CA GLN A 16 9.85 7.21 4.83
C GLN A 16 10.07 8.40 5.77
N ILE A 17 10.28 8.09 7.05
CA ILE A 17 10.86 9.00 8.03
C ILE A 17 12.23 8.43 8.41
N VAL A 18 13.30 9.17 8.13
CA VAL A 18 14.67 8.70 8.42
C VAL A 18 14.82 8.40 9.92
N GLY A 19 15.25 7.18 10.23
CA GLY A 19 15.44 6.71 11.61
C GLY A 19 14.16 6.31 12.34
N HIS A 20 13.02 6.20 11.66
CA HIS A 20 11.75 5.77 12.24
C HIS A 20 11.14 4.61 11.44
N VAL A 21 10.38 3.76 12.12
CA VAL A 21 9.65 2.64 11.51
C VAL A 21 8.25 3.02 11.00
N GLY A 22 7.73 4.15 11.45
CA GLY A 22 6.43 4.68 10.99
C GLY A 22 6.57 5.58 9.77
N GLY A 23 5.46 5.80 9.08
CA GLY A 23 5.40 6.58 7.86
C GLY A 23 4.84 7.99 8.00
N ARG A 24 5.25 8.88 7.09
CA ARG A 24 4.67 10.20 6.90
C ARG A 24 4.95 10.67 5.48
N LEU A 25 4.00 11.34 4.85
CA LEU A 25 4.19 11.93 3.52
C LEU A 25 4.81 13.32 3.61
N GLY A 26 4.32 14.16 4.50
CA GLY A 26 4.73 15.55 4.59
C GLY A 26 4.22 16.41 3.43
N GLU A 27 4.52 17.70 3.50
CA GLU A 27 3.99 18.68 2.55
C GLU A 27 4.44 18.40 1.10
N ALA A 28 5.69 18.03 0.90
CA ALA A 28 6.25 17.82 -0.45
C ALA A 28 5.55 16.65 -1.18
N GLU A 29 5.29 15.54 -0.50
CA GLU A 29 4.60 14.39 -1.07
C GLU A 29 3.11 14.66 -1.29
N LEU A 30 2.47 15.39 -0.36
CA LEU A 30 1.07 15.81 -0.52
C LEU A 30 0.92 16.78 -1.71
N MET A 31 1.85 17.70 -1.91
CA MET A 31 1.87 18.57 -3.09
C MET A 31 2.12 17.78 -4.39
N LEU A 32 3.01 16.78 -4.35
CA LEU A 32 3.23 15.90 -5.50
C LEU A 32 1.94 15.13 -5.83
N LEU A 33 1.30 14.53 -4.82
CA LEU A 33 0.02 13.82 -4.98
C LEU A 33 -1.02 14.73 -5.64
N GLU A 34 -1.25 15.93 -5.10
CA GLU A 34 -2.24 16.86 -5.60
C GLU A 34 -1.99 17.26 -7.06
N ARG A 35 -0.76 17.68 -7.37
CA ARG A 35 -0.36 18.06 -8.73
C ARG A 35 -0.53 16.91 -9.73
N SER A 36 -0.12 15.70 -9.33
CA SER A 36 -0.18 14.52 -10.20
C SER A 36 -1.62 14.07 -10.45
N LEU A 37 -2.48 14.11 -9.42
CA LEU A 37 -3.91 13.79 -9.57
C LEU A 37 -4.64 14.82 -10.43
N ALA A 38 -4.35 16.10 -10.26
CA ALA A 38 -4.93 17.16 -11.09
C ALA A 38 -4.56 16.99 -12.57
N ALA A 39 -3.28 16.66 -12.86
CA ALA A 39 -2.82 16.39 -14.22
C ALA A 39 -3.49 15.14 -14.81
N ALA A 40 -3.53 14.03 -14.05
CA ALA A 40 -4.17 12.79 -14.48
C ALA A 40 -5.66 12.97 -14.79
N GLN A 41 -6.38 13.70 -13.93
CA GLN A 41 -7.79 14.00 -14.15
C GLN A 41 -8.02 14.83 -15.42
N LYS A 42 -7.19 15.86 -15.66
CA LYS A 42 -7.24 16.67 -16.89
C LYS A 42 -6.95 15.85 -18.14
N GLU A 43 -6.06 14.88 -18.07
CA GLU A 43 -5.67 13.99 -19.17
C GLU A 43 -6.57 12.77 -19.32
N GLY A 44 -7.57 12.60 -18.45
CA GLY A 44 -8.48 11.44 -18.44
C GLY A 44 -7.76 10.12 -18.16
N ARG A 45 -6.70 10.14 -17.34
CA ARG A 45 -5.95 8.94 -16.91
C ARG A 45 -6.53 8.36 -15.63
N HIS A 46 -6.47 7.05 -15.53
CA HIS A 46 -6.71 6.33 -14.29
C HIS A 46 -5.45 6.35 -13.44
N THR A 47 -5.58 6.42 -12.12
CA THR A 47 -4.42 6.50 -11.23
C THR A 47 -4.37 5.34 -10.24
N LEU A 48 -3.19 4.72 -10.14
CA LEU A 48 -2.77 3.86 -9.06
C LEU A 48 -1.77 4.65 -8.20
N VAL A 49 -2.03 4.79 -6.90
CA VAL A 49 -1.11 5.42 -5.94
C VAL A 49 -0.42 4.34 -5.14
N CYS A 50 0.90 4.39 -5.08
CA CYS A 50 1.73 3.45 -4.32
C CYS A 50 2.51 4.19 -3.24
N LEU A 51 2.59 3.61 -2.05
CA LEU A 51 3.44 4.07 -0.95
C LEU A 51 3.91 2.86 -0.13
N HIS A 52 4.86 3.05 0.81
CA HIS A 52 5.31 1.92 1.61
C HIS A 52 4.40 1.65 2.80
N HIS A 53 4.12 2.65 3.62
CA HIS A 53 3.34 2.47 4.85
C HIS A 53 1.83 2.56 4.59
N GLN A 54 1.05 1.78 5.36
CA GLN A 54 -0.41 1.78 5.25
C GLN A 54 -1.02 3.15 5.65
N PRO A 55 -1.97 3.68 4.86
CA PRO A 55 -2.65 4.92 5.20
C PRO A 55 -3.90 4.71 6.07
N VAL A 56 -4.26 3.47 6.37
CA VAL A 56 -5.44 3.09 7.17
C VAL A 56 -5.07 2.11 8.27
N ALA A 57 -5.86 2.08 9.34
CA ALA A 57 -5.78 1.01 10.32
C ALA A 57 -6.19 -0.32 9.68
N ILE A 58 -5.42 -1.37 9.97
CA ILE A 58 -5.64 -2.71 9.44
C ILE A 58 -6.19 -3.67 10.50
N GLY A 59 -6.22 -3.26 11.76
CA GLY A 59 -6.64 -4.06 12.91
C GLY A 59 -5.51 -4.92 13.49
N CYS A 60 -4.27 -4.53 13.28
CA CYS A 60 -3.07 -5.12 13.87
C CYS A 60 -2.38 -4.00 14.67
N GLU A 61 -2.55 -4.02 16.01
CA GLU A 61 -2.29 -2.86 16.87
C GLU A 61 -0.85 -2.33 16.74
N TRP A 62 0.14 -3.18 16.77
CA TRP A 62 1.55 -2.77 16.66
C TRP A 62 1.91 -2.19 15.27
N LEU A 63 1.30 -2.69 14.18
CA LEU A 63 1.46 -2.14 12.84
C LEU A 63 0.66 -0.85 12.66
N ASP A 64 -0.50 -0.74 13.30
CA ASP A 64 -1.35 0.45 13.21
C ASP A 64 -0.70 1.69 13.85
N GLN A 65 0.26 1.50 14.75
CA GLN A 65 1.12 2.57 15.29
C GLN A 65 2.17 3.08 14.28
N GLN A 66 2.45 2.31 13.23
CA GLN A 66 3.47 2.60 12.22
C GLN A 66 2.88 3.16 10.91
N ARG A 67 1.57 3.35 10.86
CA ARG A 67 0.87 3.88 9.68
C ARG A 67 1.33 5.28 9.30
N VAL A 68 0.92 5.74 8.13
CA VAL A 68 1.15 7.13 7.68
C VAL A 68 0.54 8.10 8.68
N ALA A 69 1.36 8.90 9.34
CA ALA A 69 0.94 9.81 10.42
C ALA A 69 -0.01 10.93 9.95
N ASP A 70 0.14 11.37 8.69
CA ASP A 70 -0.66 12.39 8.03
C ASP A 70 -1.66 11.82 7.03
N ALA A 71 -2.16 10.60 7.29
CA ALA A 71 -3.13 9.91 6.43
C ALA A 71 -4.41 10.71 6.18
N ASP A 72 -4.89 11.51 7.15
CA ASP A 72 -6.06 12.37 6.98
C ASP A 72 -5.81 13.43 5.90
N ALA A 73 -4.62 14.04 5.86
CA ALA A 73 -4.24 14.98 4.83
C ALA A 73 -4.11 14.28 3.45
N PHE A 74 -3.55 13.07 3.42
CA PHE A 74 -3.50 12.24 2.22
C PHE A 74 -4.88 12.00 1.64
N PHE A 75 -5.83 11.51 2.45
CA PHE A 75 -7.20 11.25 1.98
C PHE A 75 -7.96 12.53 1.64
N LYS A 76 -7.71 13.63 2.36
CA LYS A 76 -8.29 14.93 2.02
C LYS A 76 -7.88 15.42 0.63
N VAL A 77 -6.65 15.14 0.20
CA VAL A 77 -6.21 15.40 -1.16
C VAL A 77 -6.87 14.43 -2.13
N LEU A 78 -6.77 13.12 -1.85
CA LEU A 78 -7.24 12.06 -2.73
C LEU A 78 -8.73 12.18 -3.05
N ASP A 79 -9.57 12.47 -2.04
CA ASP A 79 -11.04 12.55 -2.18
C ASP A 79 -11.52 13.76 -3.04
N ARG A 80 -10.64 14.70 -3.40
CA ARG A 80 -10.98 15.82 -4.30
C ARG A 80 -10.92 15.45 -5.78
N TYR A 81 -10.30 14.32 -6.12
CA TYR A 81 -10.06 13.93 -7.50
C TYR A 81 -10.80 12.64 -7.86
N THR A 82 -11.12 12.52 -9.14
CA THR A 82 -11.72 11.32 -9.72
C THR A 82 -10.68 10.52 -10.51
N GLY A 83 -11.02 9.29 -10.88
CA GLY A 83 -10.12 8.44 -11.67
C GLY A 83 -9.09 7.67 -10.88
N ILE A 84 -9.00 7.88 -9.55
CA ILE A 84 -8.16 7.05 -8.69
C ILE A 84 -8.83 5.68 -8.53
N LYS A 85 -8.13 4.62 -8.87
CA LYS A 85 -8.65 3.25 -8.87
C LYS A 85 -8.20 2.46 -7.67
N ALA A 86 -6.94 2.64 -7.26
CA ALA A 86 -6.41 1.95 -6.09
C ALA A 86 -5.32 2.75 -5.39
N VAL A 87 -5.15 2.46 -4.11
CA VAL A 87 -3.97 2.76 -3.28
C VAL A 87 -3.35 1.43 -2.90
N LEU A 88 -2.06 1.25 -3.20
CA LEU A 88 -1.29 0.03 -2.93
C LEU A 88 -0.15 0.33 -1.96
N TRP A 89 0.03 -0.52 -0.96
CA TRP A 89 1.14 -0.41 -0.02
C TRP A 89 1.77 -1.75 0.34
N GLY A 90 2.94 -1.70 0.96
CA GLY A 90 3.68 -2.83 1.51
C GLY A 90 3.63 -2.87 3.03
N HIS A 91 4.80 -2.86 3.68
CA HIS A 91 5.06 -2.70 5.11
C HIS A 91 4.41 -3.75 6.03
N VAL A 92 3.12 -3.97 5.89
CA VAL A 92 2.30 -4.80 6.80
C VAL A 92 2.51 -6.30 6.62
N HIS A 93 3.14 -6.73 5.54
CA HIS A 93 3.36 -8.14 5.20
C HIS A 93 2.08 -8.98 5.25
N GLN A 94 0.94 -8.38 4.90
CA GLN A 94 -0.37 -9.01 4.87
C GLN A 94 -1.06 -8.78 3.54
N GLU A 95 -1.94 -9.67 3.17
CA GLU A 95 -2.85 -9.46 2.05
C GLU A 95 -4.08 -8.69 2.53
N ILE A 96 -4.30 -7.49 1.97
CA ILE A 96 -5.47 -6.66 2.26
C ILE A 96 -6.12 -6.25 0.95
N ASP A 97 -7.44 -6.28 0.92
CA ASP A 97 -8.26 -5.76 -0.17
C ASP A 97 -9.56 -5.22 0.41
N ARG A 98 -9.67 -3.91 0.47
CA ARG A 98 -10.82 -3.18 1.03
C ARG A 98 -11.22 -2.07 0.05
N ILE A 99 -12.41 -1.51 0.21
CA ILE A 99 -12.90 -0.39 -0.58
C ILE A 99 -13.16 0.80 0.35
N ARG A 100 -12.69 1.98 -0.06
CA ARG A 100 -13.00 3.26 0.56
C ARG A 100 -13.40 4.27 -0.51
N ASN A 101 -14.63 4.77 -0.45
CA ASN A 101 -15.17 5.77 -1.40
C ASN A 101 -14.98 5.36 -2.88
N GLY A 102 -15.12 4.06 -3.21
CA GLY A 102 -14.95 3.54 -4.55
C GLY A 102 -13.49 3.30 -4.98
N VAL A 103 -12.50 3.62 -4.13
CA VAL A 103 -11.08 3.35 -4.34
C VAL A 103 -10.71 2.05 -3.62
N ARG A 104 -10.06 1.11 -4.32
CA ARG A 104 -9.52 -0.11 -3.68
C ARG A 104 -8.29 0.21 -2.87
N LEU A 105 -8.26 -0.27 -1.66
CA LEU A 105 -7.16 -0.16 -0.71
C LEU A 105 -6.49 -1.53 -0.60
N LEU A 106 -5.27 -1.66 -1.11
CA LEU A 106 -4.59 -2.92 -1.34
C LEU A 106 -3.26 -2.97 -0.58
N ALA A 107 -3.03 -4.06 0.16
CA ALA A 107 -1.69 -4.38 0.64
C ALA A 107 -1.11 -5.59 -0.10
N SER A 108 0.20 -5.57 -0.31
CA SER A 108 0.95 -6.71 -0.80
C SER A 108 1.52 -7.51 0.36
N PRO A 109 1.45 -8.85 0.32
CA PRO A 109 2.24 -9.67 1.23
C PRO A 109 3.74 -9.46 0.99
N SER A 110 4.56 -9.95 1.91
CA SER A 110 6.01 -9.93 1.79
C SER A 110 6.52 -11.08 0.91
N THR A 111 7.61 -10.85 0.21
CA THR A 111 8.40 -11.90 -0.46
C THR A 111 9.35 -12.63 0.52
N CYS A 112 9.23 -12.34 1.80
CA CYS A 112 9.97 -12.97 2.91
C CYS A 112 8.95 -13.48 3.95
N VAL A 113 9.04 -13.02 5.20
CA VAL A 113 8.15 -13.40 6.29
C VAL A 113 6.83 -12.63 6.25
N GLN A 114 5.75 -13.28 6.69
CA GLN A 114 4.46 -12.61 6.87
C GLN A 114 4.25 -12.23 8.33
N PHE A 115 3.38 -11.23 8.58
CA PHE A 115 2.96 -10.83 9.93
C PHE A 115 1.52 -11.28 10.19
N ALA A 116 1.29 -11.84 11.39
CA ALA A 116 0.00 -12.38 11.76
C ALA A 116 -1.08 -11.28 11.84
N PRO A 117 -2.21 -11.41 11.12
CA PRO A 117 -3.28 -10.45 11.20
C PRO A 117 -3.89 -10.36 12.61
N GLY A 118 -4.36 -9.17 12.99
CA GLY A 118 -5.09 -8.96 14.24
C GLY A 118 -4.25 -9.07 15.51
N SER A 119 -2.91 -9.13 15.41
CA SER A 119 -2.04 -9.25 16.57
C SER A 119 -1.83 -7.90 17.28
N GLU A 120 -1.85 -7.92 18.61
CA GLU A 120 -1.59 -6.74 19.45
C GLU A 120 -0.09 -6.38 19.47
N ARG A 121 0.77 -7.42 19.42
CA ARG A 121 2.23 -7.32 19.44
C ARG A 121 2.82 -7.91 18.19
N PHE A 122 4.12 -7.70 17.96
CA PHE A 122 4.85 -8.35 16.90
C PHE A 122 4.59 -9.85 16.92
N LYS A 123 4.13 -10.37 15.80
CA LYS A 123 3.89 -11.81 15.62
C LYS A 123 4.03 -12.14 14.15
N VAL A 124 4.84 -13.14 13.86
CA VAL A 124 4.97 -13.70 12.51
C VAL A 124 3.87 -14.71 12.21
N ASP A 125 3.62 -14.94 10.92
CA ASP A 125 2.66 -15.90 10.39
C ASP A 125 3.41 -16.97 9.59
N ASP A 126 2.86 -18.16 9.49
CA ASP A 126 3.42 -19.28 8.74
C ASP A 126 3.04 -19.27 7.25
N GLN A 127 2.29 -18.27 6.81
CA GLN A 127 1.94 -18.11 5.40
C GLN A 127 3.20 -17.94 4.53
N PRO A 128 3.25 -18.61 3.36
CA PRO A 128 4.41 -18.53 2.47
C PRO A 128 4.64 -17.13 1.90
N PRO A 129 5.88 -16.85 1.47
CA PRO A 129 6.21 -15.64 0.73
C PRO A 129 5.30 -15.44 -0.47
N GLY A 130 5.00 -14.18 -0.78
CA GLY A 130 4.11 -13.88 -1.89
C GLY A 130 4.29 -12.47 -2.42
N TYR A 131 3.61 -12.20 -3.51
CA TYR A 131 3.55 -10.88 -4.12
C TYR A 131 2.15 -10.63 -4.67
N ARG A 132 1.79 -9.34 -4.78
CA ARG A 132 0.56 -8.93 -5.45
C ARG A 132 0.87 -8.52 -6.88
N TRP A 133 0.07 -9.02 -7.82
CA TRP A 133 0.09 -8.61 -9.22
C TRP A 133 -1.13 -7.74 -9.55
N LEU A 134 -0.98 -6.86 -10.53
CA LEU A 134 -2.07 -6.05 -11.08
C LEU A 134 -2.01 -6.10 -12.60
N GLU A 135 -3.15 -6.30 -13.25
CA GLU A 135 -3.36 -6.14 -14.69
C GLU A 135 -4.25 -4.92 -14.94
N LEU A 136 -3.70 -3.89 -15.58
CA LEU A 136 -4.35 -2.61 -15.76
C LEU A 136 -4.98 -2.51 -17.16
N HIS A 137 -6.30 -2.40 -17.22
CA HIS A 137 -7.04 -2.31 -18.48
C HIS A 137 -7.23 -0.85 -18.92
N SER A 138 -7.31 -0.61 -20.23
CA SER A 138 -7.41 0.75 -20.80
C SER A 138 -8.67 1.50 -20.41
N ASP A 139 -9.73 0.81 -20.01
CA ASP A 139 -11.00 1.37 -19.55
C ASP A 139 -11.02 1.73 -18.06
N GLY A 140 -9.92 1.51 -17.35
CA GLY A 140 -9.76 1.81 -15.92
C GLY A 140 -10.22 0.70 -14.99
N ARG A 141 -10.66 -0.44 -15.51
CA ARG A 141 -10.75 -1.66 -14.72
C ARG A 141 -9.35 -2.20 -14.47
N PHE A 142 -9.17 -2.95 -13.41
CA PHE A 142 -7.96 -3.71 -13.16
C PHE A 142 -8.28 -5.00 -12.43
N ASP A 143 -7.53 -6.03 -12.76
CA ASP A 143 -7.54 -7.29 -12.06
C ASP A 143 -6.32 -7.36 -11.14
N THR A 144 -6.46 -8.02 -10.01
CA THR A 144 -5.37 -8.20 -9.05
C THR A 144 -5.59 -9.47 -8.25
N GLY A 145 -4.50 -10.07 -7.86
CA GLY A 145 -4.46 -11.22 -6.96
C GLY A 145 -3.12 -11.29 -6.26
N VAL A 146 -3.03 -12.25 -5.36
CA VAL A 146 -1.79 -12.60 -4.67
C VAL A 146 -1.34 -13.98 -5.14
N SER A 147 -0.08 -14.08 -5.52
CA SER A 147 0.60 -15.34 -5.77
C SER A 147 1.56 -15.64 -4.63
N ARG A 148 1.57 -16.89 -4.17
CA ARG A 148 2.44 -17.35 -3.09
C ARG A 148 3.33 -18.50 -3.56
N VAL A 149 4.51 -18.61 -2.96
CA VAL A 149 5.50 -19.65 -3.25
C VAL A 149 5.23 -20.85 -2.34
N TRP A 150 4.48 -21.84 -2.83
CA TRP A 150 4.09 -23.03 -2.06
C TRP A 150 5.12 -24.16 -2.13
N ASP A 151 5.94 -24.22 -3.19
CA ASP A 151 6.81 -25.35 -3.47
C ASP A 151 8.19 -25.25 -2.79
N THR A 152 8.38 -24.27 -1.90
CA THR A 152 9.64 -24.07 -1.20
C THR A 152 9.46 -24.39 0.29
N GLN A 153 10.29 -25.28 0.80
CA GLN A 153 10.39 -25.49 2.25
C GLN A 153 11.12 -24.27 2.85
N PHE A 154 10.44 -23.57 3.73
CA PHE A 154 11.03 -22.52 4.55
C PHE A 154 10.55 -22.70 5.98
N THR A 155 11.39 -22.30 6.93
CA THR A 155 11.07 -22.38 8.35
C THR A 155 10.90 -20.96 8.86
N VAL A 156 9.76 -20.67 9.47
CA VAL A 156 9.50 -19.40 10.15
C VAL A 156 9.68 -19.65 11.65
N ASP A 157 10.50 -18.83 12.28
CA ASP A 157 10.60 -18.78 13.74
C ASP A 157 9.39 -18.02 14.30
N LEU A 158 8.37 -18.77 14.67
CA LEU A 158 7.10 -18.21 15.18
C LEU A 158 7.25 -17.58 16.57
N ASP A 159 8.33 -17.90 17.29
CA ASP A 159 8.65 -17.38 18.63
C ASP A 159 9.57 -16.13 18.54
N SER A 160 9.88 -15.67 17.34
CA SER A 160 10.71 -14.48 17.13
C SER A 160 10.12 -13.26 17.85
N GLY A 161 10.94 -12.58 18.64
CA GLY A 161 10.59 -11.34 19.35
C GLY A 161 10.53 -10.09 18.44
N GLY A 162 10.83 -10.23 17.16
CA GLY A 162 10.91 -9.12 16.22
C GLY A 162 12.24 -8.38 16.25
N TYR A 163 12.19 -7.15 15.77
CA TYR A 163 13.34 -6.24 15.83
C TYR A 163 13.42 -5.67 17.25
N LEU A 164 14.42 -6.10 18.01
CA LEU A 164 14.81 -5.52 19.31
C LEU A 164 15.73 -4.34 19.09
#